data_1266f5938e5059bdd288e44e5b9d8b0d
#
_entry.id   1266f5938e5059bdd288e44e5b9d8b0d
#
_cell.length_a   1.000
_cell.length_b   1.000
_cell.length_c   1.000
_cell.angle_alpha   90.00
_cell.angle_beta   90.00
_cell.angle_gamma   90.00
#
_symmetry.space_group_name_H-M   'P 1'
#
loop_
_entity.id
_entity.type
_entity.pdbx_description
1 polymer ?
#
loop_
_entity_poly.entity_id
_entity_poly.type
_entity_poly.pdbx_seq_one_letter_code
_entity_poly.pdbx_strand_id
1 'polypeptide(L)'
;ALPAGSTTRAPLLLRAQAALDLHRQSGGSPTGAAAVDLRRSTEALQTWLVDQPLDAAAWQLLAGTSEALGLKLRSMRAGAEARAVVGDLSGAIDRLRAAQSVARTPAGQDFIEASVVDARLRQLLNQRRQMALEARGGRAGPSTPEAPEEPVPR
;
A
#
# COMPACT_ATOMS: atom_id res chain seq x y z
N ALA A 1 4.01 -25.28 -21.36
CA ALA A 1 5.05 -24.28 -21.68
C ALA A 1 4.56 -22.92 -21.24
N LEU A 2 5.25 -22.26 -20.29
CA LEU A 2 4.97 -20.87 -19.91
C LEU A 2 5.41 -19.96 -21.06
N PRO A 3 4.62 -18.92 -21.44
CA PRO A 3 5.01 -18.01 -22.49
C PRO A 3 6.32 -17.31 -22.11
N ALA A 4 7.26 -17.25 -23.04
CA ALA A 4 8.51 -16.54 -22.89
C ALA A 4 8.19 -15.04 -22.65
N GLY A 5 8.43 -14.55 -21.44
CA GLY A 5 8.15 -13.18 -21.05
C GLY A 5 7.22 -12.98 -19.85
N SER A 6 6.58 -14.04 -19.36
CA SER A 6 5.78 -13.91 -18.13
C SER A 6 6.70 -13.80 -16.92
N THR A 7 6.74 -12.62 -16.33
CA THR A 7 7.39 -12.41 -15.01
C THR A 7 6.64 -13.24 -13.98
N THR A 8 7.28 -14.29 -13.47
CA THR A 8 6.68 -15.09 -12.40
C THR A 8 7.00 -14.46 -11.05
N ARG A 9 6.06 -14.55 -10.11
CA ARG A 9 6.15 -13.90 -8.79
C ARG A 9 7.44 -14.25 -8.02
N ALA A 10 7.73 -15.54 -7.89
CA ALA A 10 8.84 -15.98 -7.05
C ALA A 10 10.22 -15.48 -7.54
N PRO A 11 10.60 -15.63 -8.82
CA PRO A 11 11.84 -15.07 -9.34
C PRO A 11 11.92 -13.54 -9.23
N LEU A 12 10.79 -12.83 -9.40
CA LEU A 12 10.74 -11.38 -9.25
C LEU A 12 11.10 -10.96 -7.82
N LEU A 13 10.44 -11.55 -6.82
CA LEU A 13 10.66 -11.21 -5.42
C LEU A 13 12.09 -11.56 -4.98
N LEU A 14 12.59 -12.74 -5.36
CA LEU A 14 13.96 -13.16 -5.04
C LEU A 14 15.00 -12.23 -5.67
N ARG A 15 14.82 -11.82 -6.92
CA ARG A 15 15.72 -10.89 -7.59
C ARG A 15 15.73 -9.53 -6.90
N ALA A 16 14.55 -9.01 -6.54
CA ALA A 16 14.43 -7.73 -5.87
C ALA A 16 15.09 -7.77 -4.47
N GLN A 17 14.89 -8.85 -3.73
CA GLN A 17 15.54 -9.06 -2.44
C GLN A 17 17.07 -9.12 -2.59
N ALA A 18 17.57 -9.93 -3.53
CA ALA A 18 19.00 -10.06 -3.79
C ALA A 18 19.64 -8.73 -4.22
N ALA A 19 18.98 -7.96 -5.07
CA ALA A 19 19.46 -6.63 -5.49
C ALA A 19 19.52 -5.65 -4.32
N LEU A 20 18.53 -5.69 -3.41
CA LEU A 20 18.51 -4.86 -2.19
C LEU A 20 19.66 -5.24 -1.25
N ASP A 21 19.89 -6.51 -1.03
CA ASP A 21 20.95 -7.00 -0.14
C ASP A 21 22.34 -6.69 -0.71
N LEU A 22 22.54 -6.89 -2.02
CA LEU A 22 23.78 -6.54 -2.69
C LEU A 22 24.06 -5.04 -2.62
N HIS A 23 23.05 -4.20 -2.82
CA HIS A 23 23.18 -2.74 -2.70
C HIS A 23 23.60 -2.33 -1.30
N ARG A 24 23.00 -2.92 -0.26
CA ARG A 24 23.38 -2.67 1.14
C ARG A 24 24.83 -3.12 1.43
N GLN A 25 25.22 -4.30 0.95
CA GLN A 25 26.58 -4.82 1.12
C GLN A 25 27.63 -3.98 0.41
N SER A 26 27.28 -3.34 -0.71
CA SER A 26 28.17 -2.43 -1.43
C SER A 26 28.28 -1.03 -0.82
N GLY A 27 27.75 -0.83 0.40
CA GLY A 27 27.77 0.45 1.09
C GLY A 27 26.68 1.43 0.67
N GLY A 28 25.65 0.97 -0.06
CA GLY A 28 24.50 1.80 -0.44
C GLY A 28 24.83 2.93 -1.41
N SER A 29 25.90 2.77 -2.20
CA SER A 29 26.32 3.80 -3.18
C SER A 29 25.21 4.08 -4.20
N PRO A 30 24.85 5.34 -4.49
CA PRO A 30 23.84 5.69 -5.50
C PRO A 30 24.27 5.37 -6.93
N THR A 31 25.54 5.08 -7.12
CA THR A 31 26.17 4.77 -8.42
C THR A 31 26.80 3.38 -8.40
N GLY A 32 26.92 2.77 -9.57
CA GLY A 32 27.52 1.44 -9.71
C GLY A 32 26.52 0.36 -10.10
N ALA A 33 27.03 -0.86 -10.35
CA ALA A 33 26.24 -1.99 -10.86
C ALA A 33 25.09 -2.39 -9.89
N ALA A 34 25.36 -2.42 -8.57
CA ALA A 34 24.35 -2.75 -7.57
C ALA A 34 23.19 -1.75 -7.55
N ALA A 35 23.44 -0.46 -7.73
CA ALA A 35 22.40 0.55 -7.81
C ALA A 35 21.59 0.44 -9.12
N VAL A 36 22.21 0.06 -10.22
CA VAL A 36 21.52 -0.19 -11.50
C VAL A 36 20.58 -1.38 -11.37
N ASP A 37 21.05 -2.49 -10.80
CA ASP A 37 20.24 -3.67 -10.59
C ASP A 37 19.08 -3.42 -9.63
N LEU A 38 19.32 -2.61 -8.58
CA LEU A 38 18.27 -2.21 -7.65
C LEU A 38 17.19 -1.38 -8.33
N ARG A 39 17.55 -0.39 -9.17
CA ARG A 39 16.57 0.39 -9.95
C ARG A 39 15.74 -0.49 -10.88
N ARG A 40 16.39 -1.39 -11.62
CA ARG A 40 15.71 -2.33 -12.51
C ARG A 40 14.74 -3.23 -11.75
N SER A 41 15.13 -3.73 -10.58
CA SER A 41 14.26 -4.55 -9.73
C SER A 41 13.09 -3.74 -9.18
N THR A 42 13.30 -2.48 -8.81
CA THR A 42 12.25 -1.56 -8.36
C THR A 42 11.22 -1.30 -9.46
N GLU A 43 11.66 -1.06 -10.69
CA GLU A 43 10.77 -0.88 -11.85
C GLU A 43 9.97 -2.16 -12.16
N ALA A 44 10.60 -3.32 -12.08
CA ALA A 44 9.91 -4.60 -12.27
C ALA A 44 8.85 -4.86 -11.20
N LEU A 45 9.10 -4.51 -9.94
CA LEU A 45 8.08 -4.56 -8.87
C LEU A 45 6.92 -3.62 -9.14
N GLN A 46 7.18 -2.41 -9.62
CA GLN A 46 6.11 -1.46 -9.98
C GLN A 46 5.23 -2.00 -11.10
N THR A 47 5.83 -2.56 -12.14
CA THR A 47 5.09 -3.18 -13.25
C THR A 47 4.24 -4.35 -12.76
N TRP A 48 4.82 -5.22 -11.93
CA TRP A 48 4.09 -6.34 -11.33
C TRP A 48 2.85 -5.89 -10.54
N LEU A 49 3.00 -4.83 -9.75
CA LEU A 49 1.95 -4.33 -8.86
C LEU A 49 0.79 -3.63 -9.59
N VAL A 50 0.96 -3.27 -10.87
CA VAL A 50 -0.15 -2.82 -11.73
C VAL A 50 -1.15 -3.96 -11.94
N ASP A 51 -0.65 -5.16 -12.22
CA ASP A 51 -1.47 -6.34 -12.49
C ASP A 51 -1.83 -7.12 -11.22
N GLN A 52 -1.00 -7.00 -10.18
CA GLN A 52 -1.13 -7.73 -8.91
C GLN A 52 -1.14 -6.79 -7.69
N PRO A 53 -2.13 -5.89 -7.59
CA PRO A 53 -2.16 -4.85 -6.55
C PRO A 53 -2.36 -5.38 -5.12
N LEU A 54 -2.75 -6.65 -4.97
CA LEU A 54 -2.95 -7.31 -3.67
C LEU A 54 -1.74 -8.11 -3.19
N ASP A 55 -0.58 -7.99 -3.85
CA ASP A 55 0.66 -8.66 -3.42
C ASP A 55 1.38 -7.84 -2.34
N ALA A 56 1.05 -8.11 -1.07
CA ALA A 56 1.64 -7.42 0.08
C ALA A 56 3.17 -7.57 0.13
N ALA A 57 3.73 -8.73 -0.25
CA ALA A 57 5.17 -8.94 -0.25
C ALA A 57 5.88 -8.11 -1.32
N ALA A 58 5.28 -7.97 -2.51
CA ALA A 58 5.80 -7.10 -3.55
C ALA A 58 5.76 -5.62 -3.12
N TRP A 59 4.70 -5.18 -2.44
CA TRP A 59 4.62 -3.84 -1.86
C TRP A 59 5.69 -3.60 -0.79
N GLN A 60 5.95 -4.57 0.09
CA GLN A 60 7.00 -4.46 1.10
C GLN A 60 8.39 -4.36 0.47
N LEU A 61 8.67 -5.16 -0.56
CA LEU A 61 9.94 -5.07 -1.30
C LEU A 61 10.07 -3.74 -2.05
N LEU A 62 8.99 -3.25 -2.66
CA LEU A 62 8.98 -1.94 -3.31
C LEU A 62 9.27 -0.82 -2.30
N ALA A 63 8.74 -0.91 -1.08
CA ALA A 63 9.06 0.04 -0.02
C ALA A 63 10.55 0.01 0.34
N GLY A 64 11.13 -1.17 0.54
CA GLY A 64 12.54 -1.35 0.88
C GLY A 64 13.50 -0.90 -0.22
N THR A 65 13.23 -1.27 -1.47
CA THR A 65 14.06 -0.89 -2.63
C THR A 65 13.97 0.60 -2.91
N SER A 66 12.77 1.21 -2.77
CA SER A 66 12.58 2.66 -2.90
C SER A 66 13.31 3.44 -1.80
N GLU A 67 13.29 2.95 -0.56
CA GLU A 67 14.04 3.56 0.55
C GLU A 67 15.54 3.55 0.27
N ALA A 68 16.08 2.42 -0.18
CA ALA A 68 17.50 2.28 -0.51
C ALA A 68 17.94 3.18 -1.67
N LEU A 69 17.01 3.51 -2.58
CA LEU A 69 17.23 4.46 -3.67
C LEU A 69 16.99 5.93 -3.29
N GLY A 70 16.62 6.22 -2.03
CA GLY A 70 16.30 7.57 -1.56
C GLY A 70 14.93 8.10 -2.04
N LEU A 71 14.07 7.24 -2.61
CA LEU A 71 12.74 7.59 -3.11
C LEU A 71 11.73 7.59 -1.94
N LYS A 72 11.85 8.57 -1.05
CA LYS A 72 11.21 8.58 0.27
C LYS A 72 9.68 8.47 0.20
N LEU A 73 9.03 9.31 -0.62
CA LEU A 73 7.57 9.29 -0.73
C LEU A 73 7.06 7.96 -1.29
N ARG A 74 7.75 7.42 -2.30
CA ARG A 74 7.40 6.11 -2.89
C ARG A 74 7.56 4.98 -1.87
N SER A 75 8.63 4.98 -1.07
CA SER A 75 8.81 4.03 0.02
C SER A 75 7.66 4.08 1.01
N MET A 76 7.28 5.28 1.45
CA MET A 76 6.20 5.46 2.42
C MET A 76 4.85 5.02 1.85
N ARG A 77 4.54 5.36 0.59
CA ARG A 77 3.32 4.92 -0.09
C ARG A 77 3.29 3.40 -0.24
N ALA A 78 4.35 2.80 -0.74
CA ALA A 78 4.42 1.35 -0.89
C ALA A 78 4.23 0.61 0.45
N GLY A 79 4.82 1.14 1.53
CA GLY A 79 4.60 0.60 2.88
C GLY A 79 3.17 0.78 3.39
N ALA A 80 2.46 1.83 2.97
CA ALA A 80 1.04 2.00 3.26
C ALA A 80 0.17 1.00 2.48
N GLU A 81 0.47 0.77 1.20
CA GLU A 81 -0.23 -0.23 0.39
C GLU A 81 -0.07 -1.64 0.96
N ALA A 82 1.14 -2.01 1.38
CA ALA A 82 1.38 -3.30 2.03
C ALA A 82 0.48 -3.51 3.26
N ARG A 83 0.27 -2.46 4.08
CA ARG A 83 -0.63 -2.48 5.23
C ARG A 83 -2.10 -2.56 4.82
N ALA A 84 -2.51 -1.78 3.83
CA ALA A 84 -3.88 -1.78 3.33
C ALA A 84 -4.29 -3.17 2.79
N VAL A 85 -3.39 -3.84 2.08
CA VAL A 85 -3.62 -5.19 1.53
C VAL A 85 -3.89 -6.23 2.63
N VAL A 86 -3.20 -6.13 3.77
CA VAL A 86 -3.42 -7.05 4.90
C VAL A 86 -4.54 -6.59 5.85
N GLY A 87 -5.29 -5.55 5.48
CA GLY A 87 -6.44 -5.06 6.25
C GLY A 87 -6.10 -4.04 7.34
N ASP A 88 -4.84 -3.67 7.53
CA ASP A 88 -4.43 -2.61 8.45
C ASP A 88 -4.67 -1.22 7.84
N LEU A 89 -5.96 -0.88 7.74
CA LEU A 89 -6.38 0.39 7.13
C LEU A 89 -5.94 1.60 7.95
N SER A 90 -5.94 1.50 9.27
CA SER A 90 -5.50 2.57 10.16
C SER A 90 -4.02 2.85 10.01
N GLY A 91 -3.18 1.82 10.05
CA GLY A 91 -1.74 1.96 9.84
C GLY A 91 -1.37 2.43 8.43
N ALA A 92 -2.15 2.07 7.41
CA ALA A 92 -1.99 2.59 6.05
C ALA A 92 -2.27 4.10 5.99
N ILE A 93 -3.37 4.56 6.59
CA ILE A 93 -3.75 5.98 6.66
C ILE A 93 -2.69 6.79 7.39
N ASP A 94 -2.20 6.31 8.55
CA ASP A 94 -1.21 7.03 9.34
C ASP A 94 0.11 7.16 8.59
N ARG A 95 0.51 6.12 7.84
CA ARG A 95 1.71 6.16 7.01
C ARG A 95 1.58 7.13 5.83
N LEU A 96 0.41 7.23 5.20
CA LEU A 96 0.15 8.22 4.14
C LEU A 96 0.11 9.66 4.68
N ARG A 97 -0.40 9.88 5.88
CA ARG A 97 -0.34 11.20 6.55
C ARG A 97 1.10 11.62 6.84
N ALA A 98 1.92 10.67 7.32
CA ALA A 98 3.35 10.92 7.49
C ALA A 98 4.03 11.26 6.15
N ALA A 99 3.67 10.56 5.06
CA ALA A 99 4.15 10.87 3.71
C ALA A 99 3.75 12.28 3.25
N GLN A 100 2.50 12.73 3.53
CA GLN A 100 2.08 14.12 3.25
C GLN A 100 2.94 15.15 4.01
N SER A 101 3.32 14.86 5.25
CA SER A 101 4.20 15.75 6.02
C SER A 101 5.59 15.83 5.38
N VAL A 102 6.14 14.71 4.92
CA VAL A 102 7.41 14.66 4.18
C VAL A 102 7.32 15.39 2.84
N ALA A 103 6.21 15.27 2.12
CA ALA A 103 6.00 15.93 0.83
C ALA A 103 6.10 17.47 0.92
N ARG A 104 5.87 18.05 2.09
CA ARG A 104 5.99 19.50 2.35
C ARG A 104 7.41 19.94 2.66
N THR A 105 8.35 19.03 2.77
CA THR A 105 9.76 19.31 3.05
C THR A 105 10.59 19.25 1.77
N PRO A 106 11.80 19.83 1.74
CA PRO A 106 12.70 19.70 0.60
C PRO A 106 13.04 18.24 0.22
N ALA A 107 12.98 17.31 1.17
CA ALA A 107 13.19 15.88 0.93
C ALA A 107 12.02 15.21 0.16
N GLY A 108 10.87 15.89 0.04
CA GLY A 108 9.67 15.37 -0.60
C GLY A 108 9.30 16.07 -1.91
N GLN A 109 10.27 16.61 -2.65
CA GLN A 109 10.03 17.40 -3.88
C GLN A 109 9.56 16.59 -5.10
N ASP A 110 9.12 15.34 -4.93
CA ASP A 110 8.45 14.58 -5.98
C ASP A 110 6.96 14.90 -6.00
N PHE A 111 6.60 15.94 -6.78
CA PHE A 111 5.21 16.42 -6.89
C PHE A 111 4.25 15.37 -7.46
N ILE A 112 4.75 14.48 -8.31
CA ILE A 112 3.93 13.40 -8.89
C ILE A 112 3.59 12.40 -7.80
N GLU A 113 4.59 11.91 -7.08
CA GLU A 113 4.39 10.95 -6.00
C GLU A 113 3.58 11.57 -4.84
N ALA A 114 3.78 12.86 -4.53
CA ALA A 114 2.97 13.59 -3.54
C ALA A 114 1.48 13.60 -3.93
N SER A 115 1.16 13.83 -5.19
CA SER A 115 -0.22 13.81 -5.69
C SER A 115 -0.84 12.41 -5.58
N VAL A 116 -0.07 11.36 -5.83
CA VAL A 116 -0.52 9.97 -5.67
C VAL A 116 -0.80 9.65 -4.20
N VAL A 117 0.09 10.08 -3.28
CA VAL A 117 -0.11 9.94 -1.82
C VAL A 117 -1.41 10.62 -1.38
N ASP A 118 -1.67 11.85 -1.84
CA ASP A 118 -2.88 12.59 -1.50
C ASP A 118 -4.16 11.91 -2.03
N ALA A 119 -4.13 11.45 -3.26
CA ALA A 119 -5.26 10.73 -3.86
C ALA A 119 -5.55 9.44 -3.09
N ARG A 120 -4.51 8.68 -2.78
CA ARG A 120 -4.65 7.42 -2.06
C ARG A 120 -5.15 7.61 -0.63
N LEU A 121 -4.65 8.62 0.07
CA LEU A 121 -5.13 8.95 1.42
C LEU A 121 -6.63 9.27 1.43
N ARG A 122 -7.10 10.08 0.48
CA ARG A 122 -8.54 10.37 0.33
C ARG A 122 -9.36 9.10 0.10
N GLN A 123 -8.87 8.20 -0.75
CA GLN A 123 -9.52 6.92 -1.04
C GLN A 123 -9.66 6.05 0.22
N LEU A 124 -8.56 5.87 0.99
CA LEU A 124 -8.60 5.06 2.22
C LEU A 124 -9.47 5.69 3.32
N LEU A 125 -9.49 7.01 3.43
CA LEU A 125 -10.38 7.72 4.35
C LEU A 125 -11.86 7.52 3.99
N ASN A 126 -12.19 7.53 2.70
CA ASN A 126 -13.55 7.24 2.23
C ASN A 126 -13.92 5.78 2.51
N GLN A 127 -13.04 4.83 2.22
CA GLN A 127 -13.25 3.42 2.52
C GLN A 127 -13.52 3.21 4.02
N ARG A 128 -12.74 3.82 4.90
CA ARG A 128 -12.94 3.74 6.36
C ARG A 128 -14.29 4.29 6.78
N ARG A 129 -14.73 5.41 6.18
CA ARG A 129 -16.06 5.98 6.45
C ARG A 129 -17.18 5.03 6.02
N GLN A 130 -17.10 4.42 4.86
CA GLN A 130 -18.09 3.46 4.37
C GLN A 130 -18.19 2.25 5.30
N MET A 131 -17.06 1.66 5.68
CA MET A 131 -17.04 0.54 6.63
C MET A 131 -17.67 0.91 7.97
N ALA A 132 -17.47 2.13 8.47
CA ALA A 132 -18.08 2.60 9.71
C ALA A 132 -19.60 2.79 9.59
N LEU A 133 -20.11 3.24 8.44
CA LEU A 133 -21.53 3.37 8.17
C LEU A 133 -22.21 2.00 8.07
N GLU A 134 -21.59 1.06 7.36
CA GLU A 134 -22.07 -0.32 7.23
C GLU A 134 -22.15 -1.02 8.60
N ALA A 135 -21.11 -0.84 9.44
CA ALA A 135 -21.09 -1.39 10.79
C ALA A 135 -22.21 -0.82 11.70
N ARG A 136 -22.62 0.43 11.48
CA ARG A 136 -23.73 1.06 12.19
C ARG A 136 -25.08 0.60 11.63
N GLY A 137 -25.23 0.53 10.32
CA GLY A 137 -26.45 0.06 9.64
C GLY A 137 -26.78 -1.40 9.95
N GLY A 138 -25.78 -2.27 10.05
CA GLY A 138 -25.94 -3.67 10.39
C GLY A 138 -26.33 -3.92 11.88
N ARG A 139 -26.16 -2.91 12.77
CA ARG A 139 -26.61 -2.97 14.16
C ARG A 139 -28.05 -2.50 14.37
N ALA A 140 -28.62 -1.76 13.42
CA ALA A 140 -30.05 -1.44 13.38
C ALA A 140 -30.80 -2.63 12.76
N GLY A 141 -30.87 -3.75 13.47
CA GLY A 141 -31.80 -4.83 13.14
C GLY A 141 -33.24 -4.28 13.15
N PRO A 142 -34.18 -4.87 12.38
CA PRO A 142 -35.55 -4.39 12.35
C PRO A 142 -36.09 -4.44 13.78
N SER A 143 -36.42 -3.27 14.32
CA SER A 143 -37.25 -3.17 15.50
C SER A 143 -38.55 -3.91 15.18
N THR A 144 -38.77 -5.08 15.77
CA THR A 144 -40.03 -5.78 15.70
C THR A 144 -41.08 -4.79 16.15
N PRO A 145 -42.07 -4.44 15.34
CA PRO A 145 -43.18 -3.62 15.83
C PRO A 145 -43.87 -4.42 16.94
N GLU A 146 -43.88 -3.82 18.12
CA GLU A 146 -44.60 -4.31 19.27
C GLU A 146 -46.07 -4.50 18.85
N ALA A 147 -46.53 -5.74 18.87
CA ALA A 147 -47.92 -6.08 18.54
C ALA A 147 -48.83 -5.28 19.46
N PRO A 148 -49.92 -4.67 18.95
CA PRO A 148 -50.89 -3.97 19.82
C PRO A 148 -51.50 -4.97 20.80
N GLU A 149 -51.41 -4.68 22.10
CA GLU A 149 -52.11 -5.42 23.16
C GLU A 149 -53.61 -5.42 22.87
N GLU A 150 -54.19 -6.61 22.66
CA GLU A 150 -55.61 -6.76 22.57
C GLU A 150 -56.26 -6.39 23.92
N PRO A 151 -57.36 -5.61 23.94
CA PRO A 151 -58.06 -5.31 25.19
C PRO A 151 -58.77 -6.55 25.72
N VAL A 152 -58.47 -6.89 26.97
CA VAL A 152 -59.13 -7.97 27.71
C VAL A 152 -60.64 -7.63 27.92
N PRO A 153 -61.55 -8.45 27.45
CA PRO A 153 -63.00 -8.22 27.72
C PRO A 153 -63.31 -8.45 29.22
N ARG A 154 -64.12 -7.56 29.78
CA ARG A 154 -64.68 -7.68 31.15
C ARG A 154 -65.88 -8.61 31.19
#